data_63b2956bab1188182732e9094afea434
#
_entry.id   63b2956bab1188182732e9094afea434
#
_cell.length_a   1.000
_cell.length_b   1.000
_cell.length_c   1.000
_cell.angle_alpha   90.00
_cell.angle_beta   90.00
_cell.angle_gamma   90.00
#
_symmetry.space_group_name_H-M   'P 1'
#
loop_
_entity.id
_entity.type
_entity.pdbx_description
1 polymer ?
#
loop_
_entity_poly.entity_id
_entity_poly.type
_entity_poly.pdbx_seq_one_letter_code
_entity_poly.pdbx_strand_id
1 'polypeptide(L)'
;MINGRIHKASYKEFLKREIPQPIVEEAPSLTNYVAYALDDGTKRTRIGHLDTKAGTIIPLAFASGTPIESLYQAIEAGQDQIIAGGDAFPLTDRYANIAMIRFILTRSSINILPPISGRDILAVGKNYSEHAKEFNASGYDSSDKVDMPTHPVIFTKRATSIIANEEEILLHDGFTSTLDYEGEIGVIIGKGGFGISQEDAPNHIWGYTIINDVTAREKQRDHKQFYIGKSADTYCPMGPIAVPANRLPEVLKVTTHVNGEKRQESTTEDLIFSVPTLISTLSESQTLRPGDVIATGTPAGVGFGLKPPKFLEAGDLVEISVTGLGTLRNKVSKADAANFVATRVQEQSSIPINNLSITSGGLGLLTLPSGKRLDVKKTGEGSRLAVFIHGLGGSKTFFSPLLTQLDLSAYTTVTYDFEGHGLSPTSASSTITISSLADDLYELIQHDSLQLNTSEVTIIAHSMGCLVAELFASRYPNLAHKLILLGPPPCPLPQAGYDASIKRAATVRAEGMRNVTVAVSTAATSAKTQEERPVAFNAVQMSLLAQDPEGYAKGCTALASAKELNIEFAKLQSEVVIVAGEEDKVSPKAWAEKLNGMLTKSRLEVLPDVGHWHCFEDVEGVAAAIRGML
;
A
#
# COMPACT_ATOMS: atom_id res chain seq x y z
N MET A 1 74.89 29.53 -6.65
CA MET A 1 74.08 30.57 -6.01
C MET A 1 73.23 31.23 -7.11
N ILE A 2 72.01 30.85 -7.30
CA ILE A 2 71.05 31.56 -8.14
C ILE A 2 69.73 31.60 -7.35
N ASN A 3 69.38 32.79 -6.89
CA ASN A 3 68.18 33.12 -6.16
C ASN A 3 67.00 33.13 -7.13
N GLY A 4 66.02 32.22 -6.95
CA GLY A 4 64.72 32.28 -7.60
C GLY A 4 63.67 32.84 -6.64
N ARG A 5 63.37 34.13 -6.77
CA ARG A 5 62.15 34.73 -6.15
C ARG A 5 60.93 34.24 -6.89
N ILE A 6 60.10 33.40 -6.24
CA ILE A 6 58.77 33.05 -6.73
C ILE A 6 57.81 34.17 -6.31
N HIS A 7 57.21 34.81 -7.31
CA HIS A 7 56.23 35.91 -7.15
C HIS A 7 54.99 35.45 -6.43
N LYS A 8 54.70 36.01 -5.28
CA LYS A 8 53.47 35.88 -4.50
C LYS A 8 52.20 36.52 -5.16
N ALA A 9 52.30 36.97 -6.41
CA ALA A 9 51.21 37.69 -7.09
C ALA A 9 50.23 36.78 -7.85
N SER A 10 50.58 35.51 -8.15
CA SER A 10 49.73 34.66 -9.02
C SER A 10 48.61 33.89 -8.29
N TYR A 11 48.69 33.75 -6.96
CA TYR A 11 47.69 32.98 -6.20
C TYR A 11 46.42 33.79 -5.87
N LYS A 12 46.51 35.13 -5.79
CA LYS A 12 45.35 36.02 -5.59
C LYS A 12 44.55 36.30 -6.86
N GLU A 13 45.15 36.17 -8.04
CA GLU A 13 44.44 36.29 -9.32
C GLU A 13 43.75 34.99 -9.73
N PHE A 14 44.25 33.83 -9.29
CA PHE A 14 43.59 32.55 -9.53
C PHE A 14 42.29 32.38 -8.73
N LEU A 15 42.19 32.99 -7.55
CA LEU A 15 40.99 32.97 -6.70
C LEU A 15 39.90 33.98 -7.14
N LYS A 16 40.12 34.80 -8.18
CA LYS A 16 39.14 35.74 -8.73
C LYS A 16 38.48 35.27 -10.02
N ARG A 17 38.83 34.10 -10.53
CA ARG A 17 38.01 33.49 -11.59
C ARG A 17 36.78 32.90 -10.94
N GLU A 18 35.64 33.58 -11.13
CA GLU A 18 34.33 32.99 -10.89
C GLU A 18 34.30 31.67 -11.69
N ILE A 19 34.37 30.53 -10.98
CA ILE A 19 34.06 29.24 -11.55
C ILE A 19 32.60 29.37 -11.96
N PRO A 20 32.25 29.23 -13.26
CA PRO A 20 30.85 29.19 -13.65
C PRO A 20 30.18 28.11 -12.79
N GLN A 21 29.20 28.49 -11.98
CA GLN A 21 28.37 27.53 -11.29
C GLN A 21 27.87 26.59 -12.37
N PRO A 22 27.99 25.24 -12.22
CA PRO A 22 27.36 24.33 -13.17
C PRO A 22 25.89 24.75 -13.26
N ILE A 23 25.39 24.93 -14.48
CA ILE A 23 23.96 25.02 -14.73
C ILE A 23 23.42 23.72 -14.18
N VAL A 24 22.88 23.73 -12.97
CA VAL A 24 22.11 22.61 -12.44
C VAL A 24 20.86 22.63 -13.32
N GLU A 25 20.85 21.81 -14.37
CA GLU A 25 19.60 21.46 -15.03
C GLU A 25 18.73 20.93 -13.89
N GLU A 26 17.65 21.66 -13.58
CA GLU A 26 16.66 21.14 -12.63
C GLU A 26 16.28 19.74 -13.09
N ALA A 27 16.51 18.76 -12.24
CA ALA A 27 16.13 17.38 -12.52
C ALA A 27 14.66 17.38 -12.99
N PRO A 28 14.33 16.68 -14.09
CA PRO A 28 12.98 16.69 -14.63
C PRO A 28 11.99 16.32 -13.52
N SER A 29 10.93 17.11 -13.39
CA SER A 29 9.92 16.87 -12.36
C SER A 29 9.22 15.55 -12.67
N LEU A 30 9.46 14.52 -11.84
CA LEU A 30 8.96 13.14 -12.02
C LEU A 30 7.51 13.04 -11.51
N THR A 31 6.55 13.60 -12.25
CA THR A 31 5.19 13.84 -11.76
C THR A 31 4.09 13.08 -12.47
N ASN A 32 4.35 12.52 -13.66
CA ASN A 32 3.34 11.80 -14.44
C ASN A 32 3.48 10.30 -14.18
N TYR A 33 2.85 9.81 -13.14
CA TYR A 33 2.97 8.40 -12.73
C TYR A 33 2.19 7.48 -13.67
N VAL A 34 2.90 6.59 -14.36
CA VAL A 34 2.34 5.54 -15.21
C VAL A 34 2.70 4.17 -14.63
N ALA A 35 1.72 3.28 -14.55
CA ALA A 35 1.98 1.88 -14.23
C ALA A 35 2.20 1.08 -15.52
N TYR A 36 3.19 0.20 -15.51
CA TYR A 36 3.53 -0.64 -16.67
C TYR A 36 4.06 -2.01 -16.23
N ALA A 37 3.97 -2.98 -17.11
CA ALA A 37 4.62 -4.28 -16.96
C ALA A 37 5.52 -4.55 -18.15
N LEU A 38 6.68 -5.17 -17.90
CA LEU A 38 7.58 -5.67 -18.93
C LEU A 38 7.12 -7.07 -19.36
N ASP A 39 7.12 -7.33 -20.65
CA ASP A 39 6.86 -8.66 -21.22
C ASP A 39 8.16 -9.49 -21.23
N ASP A 40 8.77 -9.61 -20.03
CA ASP A 40 10.01 -10.36 -19.79
C ASP A 40 9.75 -11.73 -19.13
N GLY A 41 8.48 -12.15 -19.09
CA GLY A 41 8.01 -13.35 -18.43
C GLY A 41 7.81 -13.20 -16.91
N THR A 42 8.25 -12.09 -16.27
CA THR A 42 8.09 -11.89 -14.82
C THR A 42 6.73 -11.31 -14.47
N LYS A 43 6.04 -10.66 -15.40
CA LYS A 43 4.76 -9.94 -15.19
C LYS A 43 4.79 -8.94 -14.02
N ARG A 44 5.96 -8.45 -13.64
CA ARG A 44 6.08 -7.51 -12.53
C ARG A 44 5.62 -6.12 -12.94
N THR A 45 4.73 -5.55 -12.15
CA THR A 45 4.33 -4.14 -12.29
C THR A 45 5.49 -3.23 -11.89
N ARG A 46 5.60 -2.10 -12.57
CA ARG A 46 6.54 -1.02 -12.29
C ARG A 46 5.82 0.31 -12.39
N ILE A 47 6.29 1.30 -11.67
CA ILE A 47 5.87 2.68 -11.82
C ILE A 47 6.99 3.46 -12.51
N GLY A 48 6.61 4.28 -13.49
CA GLY A 48 7.49 5.18 -14.22
C GLY A 48 6.91 6.59 -14.30
N HIS A 49 7.75 7.54 -14.71
CA HIS A 49 7.33 8.86 -15.15
C HIS A 49 7.14 8.85 -16.67
N LEU A 50 5.95 9.21 -17.13
CA LEU A 50 5.65 9.34 -18.56
C LEU A 50 5.98 10.77 -19.02
N ASP A 51 7.01 10.91 -19.85
CA ASP A 51 7.20 12.13 -20.64
C ASP A 51 6.23 12.10 -21.83
N THR A 52 5.15 12.85 -21.71
CA THR A 52 4.09 12.91 -22.74
C THR A 52 4.54 13.61 -24.03
N LYS A 53 5.63 14.39 -24.00
CA LYS A 53 6.17 15.07 -25.18
C LYS A 53 7.14 14.16 -25.95
N ALA A 54 8.05 13.50 -25.22
CA ALA A 54 9.01 12.58 -25.80
C ALA A 54 8.42 11.20 -26.09
N GLY A 55 7.28 10.84 -25.47
CA GLY A 55 6.70 9.49 -25.56
C GLY A 55 7.62 8.44 -24.92
N THR A 56 8.26 8.76 -23.82
CA THR A 56 9.19 7.88 -23.11
C THR A 56 8.78 7.68 -21.66
N ILE A 57 9.14 6.52 -21.11
CA ILE A 57 8.97 6.21 -19.68
C ILE A 57 10.34 6.24 -19.00
N ILE A 58 10.46 6.99 -17.92
CA ILE A 58 11.59 6.93 -17.00
C ILE A 58 11.15 6.03 -15.84
N PRO A 59 11.79 4.86 -15.62
CA PRO A 59 11.53 4.03 -14.44
C PRO A 59 11.68 4.84 -13.16
N LEU A 60 10.82 4.58 -12.17
CA LEU A 60 10.93 5.22 -10.87
C LEU A 60 11.40 4.21 -9.82
N ALA A 61 12.23 4.70 -8.90
CA ALA A 61 12.73 3.94 -7.77
C ALA A 61 12.72 4.81 -6.50
N PHE A 62 12.78 4.16 -5.35
CA PHE A 62 13.16 4.84 -4.12
C PHE A 62 14.63 5.25 -4.19
N ALA A 63 15.04 6.19 -3.35
CA ALA A 63 16.43 6.63 -3.26
C ALA A 63 17.41 5.48 -2.92
N SER A 64 16.91 4.36 -2.36
CA SER A 64 17.67 3.11 -2.17
C SER A 64 18.01 2.37 -3.48
N GLY A 65 17.46 2.80 -4.62
CA GLY A 65 17.55 2.08 -5.90
C GLY A 65 16.50 0.96 -6.06
N THR A 66 15.66 0.72 -5.04
CA THR A 66 14.57 -0.28 -5.11
C THR A 66 13.48 0.22 -6.06
N PRO A 67 13.12 -0.53 -7.12
CA PRO A 67 12.08 -0.13 -8.05
C PRO A 67 10.72 0.03 -7.36
N ILE A 68 9.94 1.02 -7.78
CA ILE A 68 8.56 1.19 -7.32
C ILE A 68 7.64 0.28 -8.13
N GLU A 69 6.88 -0.58 -7.47
CA GLU A 69 6.05 -1.59 -8.12
C GLU A 69 4.55 -1.23 -8.14
N SER A 70 4.14 -0.24 -7.35
CA SER A 70 2.74 0.23 -7.34
C SER A 70 2.64 1.70 -6.95
N LEU A 71 1.55 2.35 -7.37
CA LEU A 71 1.27 3.72 -6.95
C LEU A 71 1.01 3.82 -5.44
N TYR A 72 0.54 2.76 -4.79
CA TYR A 72 0.40 2.72 -3.32
C TYR A 72 1.73 2.96 -2.61
N GLN A 73 2.81 2.35 -3.10
CA GLN A 73 4.16 2.59 -2.55
C GLN A 73 4.61 4.04 -2.76
N ALA A 74 4.33 4.62 -3.93
CA ALA A 74 4.67 6.01 -4.22
C ALA A 74 3.87 6.99 -3.33
N ILE A 75 2.58 6.71 -3.09
CA ILE A 75 1.71 7.48 -2.20
C ILE A 75 2.25 7.43 -0.76
N GLU A 76 2.59 6.24 -0.27
CA GLU A 76 3.06 6.02 1.11
C GLU A 76 4.43 6.66 1.36
N ALA A 77 5.35 6.55 0.38
CA ALA A 77 6.70 7.09 0.52
C ALA A 77 6.75 8.63 0.47
N GLY A 78 5.85 9.24 -0.30
CA GLY A 78 5.92 10.67 -0.62
C GLY A 78 6.90 10.97 -1.77
N GLN A 79 6.66 12.09 -2.45
CA GLN A 79 7.39 12.44 -3.68
C GLN A 79 8.90 12.65 -3.46
N ASP A 80 9.29 13.14 -2.30
CA ASP A 80 10.69 13.44 -1.96
C ASP A 80 11.58 12.19 -1.86
N GLN A 81 10.97 11.00 -1.77
CA GLN A 81 11.66 9.71 -1.69
C GLN A 81 11.79 9.02 -3.06
N ILE A 82 11.33 9.67 -4.12
CA ILE A 82 11.22 9.06 -5.46
C ILE A 82 12.26 9.69 -6.39
N ILE A 83 13.04 8.83 -7.04
CA ILE A 83 14.08 9.21 -7.99
C ILE A 83 13.89 8.48 -9.32
N ALA A 84 14.61 8.92 -10.37
CA ALA A 84 14.75 8.13 -11.60
C ALA A 84 15.52 6.84 -11.28
N GLY A 85 14.91 5.70 -11.58
CA GLY A 85 15.46 4.37 -11.28
C GLY A 85 16.19 3.71 -12.46
N GLY A 86 16.39 4.43 -13.57
CA GLY A 86 17.05 3.92 -14.77
C GLY A 86 16.91 4.85 -15.97
N ASP A 87 17.45 4.43 -17.11
CA ASP A 87 17.38 5.17 -18.36
C ASP A 87 15.95 5.21 -18.91
N ALA A 88 15.61 6.33 -19.56
CA ALA A 88 14.34 6.48 -20.26
C ALA A 88 14.27 5.52 -21.46
N PHE A 89 13.11 4.90 -21.67
CA PHE A 89 12.85 4.06 -22.82
C PHE A 89 11.55 4.51 -23.52
N PRO A 90 11.45 4.33 -24.88
CA PRO A 90 10.29 4.77 -25.62
C PRO A 90 9.05 3.93 -25.30
N LEU A 91 7.89 4.60 -25.27
CA LEU A 91 6.59 3.97 -25.33
C LEU A 91 6.43 3.41 -26.74
N THR A 92 6.66 2.11 -26.93
CA THR A 92 6.47 1.50 -28.25
C THR A 92 4.99 1.26 -28.48
N ASP A 93 4.39 2.04 -29.39
CA ASP A 93 3.05 1.79 -29.89
C ASP A 93 2.94 0.37 -30.46
N ARG A 94 1.97 -0.41 -30.03
CA ARG A 94 1.60 -1.70 -30.64
C ARG A 94 1.17 -1.54 -32.11
N TYR A 95 1.04 -0.31 -32.62
CA TYR A 95 0.48 0.01 -33.96
C TYR A 95 1.40 0.80 -34.88
N ALA A 96 2.66 0.99 -34.56
CA ALA A 96 3.61 1.54 -35.52
C ALA A 96 3.96 0.49 -36.58
N ASN A 97 3.16 0.43 -37.64
CA ASN A 97 3.51 -0.24 -38.89
C ASN A 97 4.73 0.45 -39.52
N ILE A 98 5.92 0.11 -39.08
CA ILE A 98 7.15 0.43 -39.81
C ILE A 98 7.95 -0.87 -39.99
N ALA A 99 7.78 -1.44 -41.21
CA ALA A 99 8.40 -2.67 -41.70
C ALA A 99 9.94 -2.60 -41.82
N MET A 100 10.64 -1.66 -41.18
CA MET A 100 12.05 -1.40 -41.45
C MET A 100 13.03 -1.45 -40.27
N ILE A 101 12.57 -1.78 -39.04
CA ILE A 101 13.49 -1.95 -37.89
C ILE A 101 13.32 -3.34 -37.29
N ARG A 102 13.40 -4.38 -38.11
CA ARG A 102 13.25 -5.77 -37.68
C ARG A 102 14.58 -6.45 -37.32
N PHE A 103 15.69 -5.73 -37.22
CA PHE A 103 17.00 -6.42 -37.17
C PHE A 103 17.91 -6.12 -35.95
N ILE A 104 17.56 -5.21 -35.04
CA ILE A 104 18.39 -5.01 -33.84
C ILE A 104 17.47 -4.75 -32.64
N LEU A 105 17.52 -5.64 -31.68
CA LEU A 105 16.93 -5.67 -30.33
C LEU A 105 15.70 -6.56 -30.21
N THR A 106 15.88 -7.70 -29.59
CA THR A 106 14.86 -8.43 -28.81
C THR A 106 14.29 -7.50 -27.74
N ARG A 107 13.26 -6.72 -28.05
CA ARG A 107 12.61 -5.84 -27.07
C ARG A 107 11.40 -6.54 -26.48
N SER A 108 11.41 -6.66 -25.16
CA SER A 108 10.23 -6.92 -24.37
C SER A 108 9.15 -5.87 -24.70
N SER A 109 7.96 -6.31 -25.06
CA SER A 109 6.80 -5.44 -25.22
C SER A 109 6.43 -4.88 -23.85
N ILE A 110 5.99 -3.61 -23.81
CA ILE A 110 5.55 -2.95 -22.59
C ILE A 110 4.03 -2.91 -22.60
N ASN A 111 3.41 -3.37 -21.52
CA ASN A 111 1.99 -3.23 -21.30
C ASN A 111 1.75 -2.06 -20.34
N ILE A 112 1.02 -1.04 -20.77
CA ILE A 112 0.53 0.01 -19.88
C ILE A 112 -0.60 -0.57 -19.04
N LEU A 113 -0.57 -0.25 -17.75
CA LEU A 113 -1.55 -0.70 -16.76
C LEU A 113 -2.32 0.51 -16.22
N PRO A 114 -3.49 0.32 -15.61
CA PRO A 114 -4.14 1.39 -14.86
C PRO A 114 -3.17 1.93 -13.79
N PRO A 115 -3.07 3.25 -13.60
CA PRO A 115 -2.10 3.83 -12.66
C PRO A 115 -2.28 3.32 -11.24
N ILE A 116 -3.52 2.97 -10.87
CA ILE A 116 -3.85 2.32 -9.60
C ILE A 116 -5.01 1.33 -9.82
N SER A 117 -4.98 0.20 -9.13
CA SER A 117 -5.98 -0.87 -9.27
C SER A 117 -6.05 -1.71 -7.99
N GLY A 118 -6.91 -2.73 -7.99
CA GLY A 118 -7.02 -3.70 -6.90
C GLY A 118 -8.06 -3.35 -5.82
N ARG A 119 -8.68 -2.17 -5.90
CA ARG A 119 -9.81 -1.78 -5.04
C ARG A 119 -10.99 -1.32 -5.87
N ASP A 120 -12.21 -1.46 -5.30
CA ASP A 120 -13.42 -0.92 -5.89
C ASP A 120 -13.34 0.62 -5.90
N ILE A 121 -13.89 1.23 -6.94
CA ILE A 121 -13.92 2.68 -7.09
C ILE A 121 -15.17 3.22 -6.42
N LEU A 122 -15.01 4.22 -5.57
CA LEU A 122 -16.12 5.01 -5.04
C LEU A 122 -16.59 5.97 -6.12
N ALA A 123 -17.85 5.97 -6.47
CA ALA A 123 -18.35 6.75 -7.60
C ALA A 123 -19.57 7.59 -7.21
N VAL A 124 -19.74 8.71 -7.90
CA VAL A 124 -20.77 9.72 -7.58
C VAL A 124 -21.63 9.99 -8.79
N GLY A 125 -22.91 9.71 -8.68
CA GLY A 125 -23.92 10.05 -9.70
C GLY A 125 -24.49 11.45 -9.53
N LYS A 126 -25.01 12.04 -10.64
CA LYS A 126 -25.72 13.34 -10.64
C LYS A 126 -24.92 14.49 -10.02
N ASN A 127 -23.64 14.59 -10.26
CA ASN A 127 -22.80 15.63 -9.64
C ASN A 127 -22.54 16.87 -10.54
N TYR A 128 -23.20 16.95 -11.69
CA TYR A 128 -23.23 18.15 -12.55
C TYR A 128 -24.68 18.53 -12.83
N SER A 129 -25.06 19.80 -12.66
CA SER A 129 -26.46 20.24 -12.71
C SER A 129 -27.15 19.96 -14.05
N GLU A 130 -26.48 20.21 -15.16
CA GLU A 130 -27.03 19.95 -16.48
C GLU A 130 -27.16 18.44 -16.75
N HIS A 131 -26.22 17.61 -16.30
CA HIS A 131 -26.32 16.17 -16.38
C HIS A 131 -27.45 15.62 -15.51
N ALA A 132 -27.66 16.15 -14.32
CA ALA A 132 -28.76 15.74 -13.45
C ALA A 132 -30.14 15.98 -14.10
N LYS A 133 -30.34 17.13 -14.77
CA LYS A 133 -31.54 17.43 -15.58
C LYS A 133 -31.68 16.47 -16.78
N GLU A 134 -30.59 16.23 -17.51
CA GLU A 134 -30.54 15.31 -18.63
C GLU A 134 -30.93 13.90 -18.20
N PHE A 135 -30.40 13.41 -17.06
CA PHE A 135 -30.68 12.09 -16.51
C PHE A 135 -32.15 11.95 -16.08
N ASN A 136 -32.70 12.93 -15.38
CA ASN A 136 -34.11 12.92 -14.98
C ASN A 136 -35.07 12.89 -16.17
N ALA A 137 -34.73 13.56 -17.28
CA ALA A 137 -35.53 13.58 -18.50
C ALA A 137 -35.39 12.31 -19.34
N SER A 138 -34.39 11.46 -19.09
CA SER A 138 -34.02 10.32 -19.95
C SER A 138 -34.94 9.11 -19.86
N GLY A 139 -35.64 8.93 -18.73
CA GLY A 139 -36.39 7.69 -18.42
C GLY A 139 -35.52 6.55 -17.88
N TYR A 140 -34.19 6.74 -17.76
CA TYR A 140 -33.27 5.78 -17.14
C TYR A 140 -33.07 6.03 -15.65
N ASP A 141 -33.59 7.13 -15.13
CA ASP A 141 -33.49 7.46 -13.70
C ASP A 141 -34.29 6.51 -12.85
N SER A 142 -33.62 5.78 -11.98
CA SER A 142 -34.20 4.90 -10.96
C SER A 142 -34.12 5.47 -9.54
N SER A 143 -33.43 6.63 -9.41
CA SER A 143 -33.27 7.35 -8.13
C SER A 143 -34.41 8.36 -7.90
N ASP A 144 -34.18 9.37 -7.10
CA ASP A 144 -35.14 10.48 -6.94
C ASP A 144 -35.24 11.32 -8.23
N LYS A 145 -36.43 11.80 -8.54
CA LYS A 145 -36.69 12.65 -9.71
C LYS A 145 -36.40 14.14 -9.39
N VAL A 146 -35.26 14.38 -8.73
CA VAL A 146 -34.88 15.74 -8.31
C VAL A 146 -33.71 16.21 -9.17
N ASP A 147 -33.87 17.39 -9.83
CA ASP A 147 -32.83 17.98 -10.68
C ASP A 147 -31.59 18.44 -9.90
N MET A 148 -31.76 18.74 -8.61
CA MET A 148 -30.67 19.13 -7.71
C MET A 148 -30.68 18.23 -6.48
N PRO A 149 -29.89 17.16 -6.43
CA PRO A 149 -29.82 16.29 -5.27
C PRO A 149 -29.29 17.04 -4.04
N THR A 150 -29.85 16.74 -2.87
CA THR A 150 -29.43 17.34 -1.60
C THR A 150 -28.24 16.59 -0.96
N HIS A 151 -27.97 15.38 -1.42
CA HIS A 151 -26.87 14.54 -0.98
C HIS A 151 -26.22 13.85 -2.18
N PRO A 152 -24.91 13.55 -2.16
CA PRO A 152 -24.24 12.80 -3.21
C PRO A 152 -24.87 11.42 -3.39
N VAL A 153 -25.15 11.05 -4.63
CA VAL A 153 -25.61 9.68 -4.98
C VAL A 153 -24.39 8.79 -5.10
N ILE A 154 -24.11 8.00 -4.07
CA ILE A 154 -22.91 7.17 -3.98
C ILE A 154 -23.17 5.75 -4.47
N PHE A 155 -22.26 5.23 -5.28
CA PHE A 155 -22.23 3.82 -5.68
C PHE A 155 -20.77 3.38 -5.85
N THR A 156 -20.55 2.11 -6.19
CA THR A 156 -19.21 1.58 -6.42
C THR A 156 -19.09 0.91 -7.78
N LYS A 157 -17.89 0.92 -8.34
CA LYS A 157 -17.51 0.07 -9.48
C LYS A 157 -16.50 -0.97 -8.99
N ARG A 158 -16.70 -2.21 -9.44
CA ARG A 158 -15.82 -3.31 -9.04
C ARG A 158 -14.39 -3.09 -9.51
N ALA A 159 -13.42 -3.50 -8.69
CA ALA A 159 -12.02 -3.51 -9.08
C ALA A 159 -11.75 -4.29 -10.38
N THR A 160 -12.53 -5.35 -10.65
CA THR A 160 -12.44 -6.15 -11.87
C THR A 160 -12.89 -5.42 -13.14
N SER A 161 -13.62 -4.31 -12.99
CA SER A 161 -14.04 -3.49 -14.13
C SER A 161 -12.93 -2.54 -14.64
N ILE A 162 -11.85 -2.36 -13.86
CA ILE A 162 -10.78 -1.42 -14.19
C ILE A 162 -9.95 -1.95 -15.34
N ILE A 163 -9.76 -1.12 -16.37
CA ILE A 163 -8.87 -1.38 -17.50
C ILE A 163 -7.96 -0.17 -17.78
N ALA A 164 -6.85 -0.42 -18.46
CA ALA A 164 -5.87 0.60 -18.81
C ALA A 164 -6.28 1.44 -20.03
N ASN A 165 -5.50 2.48 -20.27
CA ASN A 165 -5.49 3.21 -21.53
C ASN A 165 -5.18 2.25 -22.70
N GLU A 166 -5.87 2.40 -23.83
CA GLU A 166 -5.79 1.56 -25.04
C GLU A 166 -6.31 0.11 -24.86
N GLU A 167 -6.76 -0.33 -23.69
CA GLU A 167 -7.49 -1.59 -23.55
C GLU A 167 -8.93 -1.45 -24.09
N GLU A 168 -9.53 -2.56 -24.49
CA GLU A 168 -10.86 -2.54 -25.11
C GLU A 168 -12.00 -2.56 -24.10
N ILE A 169 -13.01 -1.71 -24.31
CA ILE A 169 -14.30 -1.76 -23.62
C ILE A 169 -15.16 -2.84 -24.27
N LEU A 170 -15.59 -3.84 -23.53
CA LEU A 170 -16.39 -4.95 -24.07
C LEU A 170 -17.89 -4.65 -24.03
N LEU A 171 -18.59 -4.94 -25.13
CA LEU A 171 -20.05 -4.80 -25.20
C LEU A 171 -20.82 -5.84 -24.37
N HIS A 172 -20.19 -6.96 -24.02
CA HIS A 172 -20.86 -8.09 -23.34
C HIS A 172 -22.16 -8.50 -24.02
N ASP A 173 -22.06 -9.29 -25.08
CA ASP A 173 -23.19 -9.74 -25.88
C ASP A 173 -24.36 -10.27 -25.04
N GLY A 174 -25.57 -9.76 -25.29
CA GLY A 174 -26.79 -10.10 -24.55
C GLY A 174 -26.89 -9.43 -23.17
N PHE A 175 -25.90 -8.68 -22.72
CA PHE A 175 -25.95 -7.96 -21.45
C PHE A 175 -26.56 -6.57 -21.63
N THR A 176 -26.12 -5.77 -22.61
CA THR A 176 -26.61 -4.42 -22.84
C THR A 176 -26.70 -4.07 -24.34
N SER A 177 -27.73 -3.28 -24.68
CA SER A 177 -27.85 -2.59 -25.97
C SER A 177 -27.73 -1.07 -25.85
N THR A 178 -27.51 -0.56 -24.64
CA THR A 178 -27.46 0.86 -24.31
C THR A 178 -26.19 1.19 -23.55
N LEU A 179 -25.04 0.73 -24.08
CA LEU A 179 -23.73 1.04 -23.52
C LEU A 179 -23.42 2.51 -23.73
N ASP A 180 -23.03 3.21 -22.66
CA ASP A 180 -22.80 4.65 -22.65
C ASP A 180 -21.48 5.00 -21.97
N TYR A 181 -20.95 6.17 -22.29
CA TYR A 181 -19.71 6.72 -21.75
C TYR A 181 -20.00 7.81 -20.71
N GLU A 182 -19.12 7.96 -19.73
CA GLU A 182 -19.15 9.04 -18.75
C GLU A 182 -17.70 9.46 -18.42
N GLY A 183 -17.25 10.58 -19.03
CA GLY A 183 -15.92 11.13 -18.73
C GLY A 183 -15.88 11.81 -17.37
N GLU A 184 -14.95 11.38 -16.51
CA GLU A 184 -14.86 11.84 -15.12
C GLU A 184 -13.44 12.10 -14.67
N ILE A 185 -13.30 12.86 -13.60
CA ILE A 185 -12.06 13.07 -12.87
C ILE A 185 -12.02 12.09 -11.70
N GLY A 186 -10.97 11.29 -11.60
CA GLY A 186 -10.72 10.38 -10.48
C GLY A 186 -9.83 11.06 -9.44
N VAL A 187 -10.30 11.19 -8.21
CA VAL A 187 -9.54 11.71 -7.05
C VAL A 187 -8.88 10.54 -6.33
N ILE A 188 -7.57 10.60 -6.12
CA ILE A 188 -6.79 9.58 -5.42
C ILE A 188 -6.50 10.06 -4.01
N ILE A 189 -6.90 9.30 -3.01
CA ILE A 189 -6.66 9.59 -1.59
C ILE A 189 -5.19 9.30 -1.25
N GLY A 190 -4.54 10.26 -0.59
CA GLY A 190 -3.15 10.13 -0.13
C GLY A 190 -3.02 9.82 1.34
N LYS A 191 -3.82 10.48 2.15
CA LYS A 191 -3.88 10.29 3.60
C LYS A 191 -5.24 9.71 3.98
N GLY A 192 -5.23 8.55 4.63
CA GLY A 192 -6.46 7.94 5.11
C GLY A 192 -7.09 8.73 6.26
N GLY A 193 -8.39 8.52 6.49
CA GLY A 193 -9.09 9.18 7.59
C GLY A 193 -10.53 8.70 7.75
N PHE A 194 -11.08 9.02 8.91
CA PHE A 194 -12.47 8.81 9.30
C PHE A 194 -13.04 10.14 9.77
N GLY A 195 -14.24 10.53 9.33
CA GLY A 195 -14.85 11.79 9.72
C GLY A 195 -14.04 13.02 9.26
N ILE A 196 -13.49 13.01 8.05
CA ILE A 196 -12.69 14.09 7.50
C ILE A 196 -13.58 15.31 7.25
N SER A 197 -13.21 16.47 7.81
CA SER A 197 -13.95 17.70 7.54
C SER A 197 -13.70 18.20 6.11
N GLN A 198 -14.62 19.00 5.57
CA GLN A 198 -14.43 19.61 4.25
C GLN A 198 -13.20 20.53 4.21
N GLU A 199 -12.88 21.18 5.33
CA GLU A 199 -11.72 22.06 5.47
C GLU A 199 -10.39 21.28 5.41
N ASP A 200 -10.33 20.07 5.99
CA ASP A 200 -9.13 19.23 5.99
C ASP A 200 -9.03 18.31 4.75
N ALA A 201 -10.12 18.12 4.02
CA ALA A 201 -10.18 17.21 2.87
C ALA A 201 -9.08 17.44 1.81
N PRO A 202 -8.66 18.69 1.48
CA PRO A 202 -7.56 18.91 0.55
C PRO A 202 -6.24 18.26 0.99
N ASN A 203 -5.98 18.15 2.29
CA ASN A 203 -4.78 17.51 2.86
C ASN A 203 -4.81 15.96 2.73
N HIS A 204 -5.95 15.40 2.36
CA HIS A 204 -6.13 13.97 2.14
C HIS A 204 -6.00 13.56 0.67
N ILE A 205 -5.94 14.51 -0.26
CA ILE A 205 -5.81 14.24 -1.70
C ILE A 205 -4.33 14.04 -2.06
N TRP A 206 -4.00 12.89 -2.65
CA TRP A 206 -2.69 12.69 -3.26
C TRP A 206 -2.62 13.32 -4.66
N GLY A 207 -3.64 13.09 -5.48
CA GLY A 207 -3.66 13.55 -6.85
C GLY A 207 -4.88 13.08 -7.63
N TYR A 208 -4.75 13.09 -8.94
CA TYR A 208 -5.86 12.86 -9.86
C TYR A 208 -5.47 11.95 -11.02
N THR A 209 -6.49 11.29 -11.60
CA THR A 209 -6.43 10.51 -12.83
C THR A 209 -7.71 10.71 -13.65
N ILE A 210 -7.80 10.12 -14.85
CA ILE A 210 -9.02 10.14 -15.67
C ILE A 210 -9.75 8.82 -15.49
N ILE A 211 -11.09 8.87 -15.45
CA ILE A 211 -11.95 7.69 -15.41
C ILE A 211 -13.02 7.82 -16.52
N ASN A 212 -13.35 6.69 -17.14
CA ASN A 212 -14.59 6.54 -17.90
C ASN A 212 -15.54 5.64 -17.12
N ASP A 213 -16.61 6.21 -16.57
CA ASP A 213 -17.63 5.46 -15.84
C ASP A 213 -18.63 4.83 -16.84
N VAL A 214 -18.16 3.84 -17.59
CA VAL A 214 -18.95 3.13 -18.60
C VAL A 214 -20.20 2.50 -17.97
N THR A 215 -21.34 2.68 -18.64
CA THR A 215 -22.66 2.38 -18.09
C THR A 215 -23.54 1.61 -19.05
N ALA A 216 -24.13 0.50 -18.59
CA ALA A 216 -25.27 -0.16 -19.25
C ALA A 216 -26.57 0.47 -18.72
N ARG A 217 -27.18 1.38 -19.49
CA ARG A 217 -28.31 2.22 -19.01
C ARG A 217 -29.54 1.44 -18.61
N GLU A 218 -29.96 0.43 -19.41
CA GLU A 218 -31.10 -0.42 -19.05
C GLU A 218 -30.85 -1.21 -17.78
N LYS A 219 -29.62 -1.68 -17.52
CA LYS A 219 -29.28 -2.37 -16.26
C LYS A 219 -29.31 -1.43 -15.08
N GLN A 220 -28.83 -0.20 -15.24
CA GLN A 220 -28.93 0.85 -14.22
C GLN A 220 -30.41 1.11 -13.84
N ARG A 221 -31.30 1.26 -14.81
CA ARG A 221 -32.74 1.46 -14.61
C ARG A 221 -33.43 0.25 -13.96
N ASP A 222 -33.19 -0.95 -14.52
CA ASP A 222 -33.97 -2.15 -14.19
C ASP A 222 -33.62 -2.68 -12.81
N HIS A 223 -32.37 -2.60 -12.40
CA HIS A 223 -31.89 -3.05 -11.08
C HIS A 223 -32.08 -2.02 -9.96
N LYS A 224 -32.56 -0.81 -10.24
CA LYS A 224 -32.78 0.29 -9.28
C LYS A 224 -31.51 0.82 -8.59
N GLN A 225 -30.49 -0.01 -8.42
CA GLN A 225 -29.16 0.35 -7.95
C GLN A 225 -28.20 0.38 -9.14
N PHE A 226 -27.21 1.28 -9.11
CA PHE A 226 -26.34 1.50 -10.26
C PHE A 226 -25.32 0.37 -10.47
N TYR A 227 -25.00 -0.36 -9.40
CA TYR A 227 -23.93 -1.34 -9.33
C TYR A 227 -23.85 -2.30 -10.54
N ILE A 228 -24.94 -2.98 -10.91
CA ILE A 228 -24.94 -3.95 -12.01
C ILE A 228 -24.67 -3.28 -13.37
N GLY A 229 -25.23 -2.09 -13.60
CA GLY A 229 -25.03 -1.35 -14.84
C GLY A 229 -23.64 -0.69 -14.95
N LYS A 230 -22.91 -0.58 -13.84
CA LYS A 230 -21.66 0.17 -13.70
C LYS A 230 -20.42 -0.71 -13.47
N SER A 231 -20.59 -2.00 -13.10
CA SER A 231 -19.51 -2.85 -12.60
C SER A 231 -19.18 -4.06 -13.48
N ALA A 232 -19.71 -4.13 -14.71
CA ALA A 232 -19.31 -5.18 -15.63
C ALA A 232 -17.81 -5.05 -15.96
N ASP A 233 -17.16 -6.15 -16.26
CA ASP A 233 -15.73 -6.14 -16.63
C ASP A 233 -15.48 -5.16 -17.77
N THR A 234 -14.38 -4.42 -17.70
CA THR A 234 -14.00 -3.34 -18.63
C THR A 234 -14.76 -2.02 -18.52
N TYR A 235 -15.71 -1.89 -17.60
CA TYR A 235 -16.55 -0.69 -17.48
C TYR A 235 -15.94 0.44 -16.66
N CYS A 236 -14.63 0.36 -16.33
CA CYS A 236 -13.90 1.41 -15.63
C CYS A 236 -12.51 1.66 -16.25
N PRO A 237 -12.43 2.11 -17.50
CA PRO A 237 -11.16 2.61 -18.04
C PRO A 237 -10.57 3.69 -17.14
N MET A 238 -9.27 3.60 -16.82
CA MET A 238 -8.56 4.52 -15.92
C MET A 238 -7.14 4.82 -16.41
N GLY A 239 -6.74 6.06 -16.36
CA GLY A 239 -5.41 6.51 -16.74
C GLY A 239 -5.43 7.68 -17.73
N PRO A 240 -4.43 7.85 -18.60
CA PRO A 240 -3.22 7.02 -18.76
C PRO A 240 -2.21 7.18 -17.62
N ILE A 241 -2.30 8.28 -16.85
CA ILE A 241 -1.38 8.63 -15.76
C ILE A 241 -2.15 9.05 -14.50
N ALA A 242 -1.44 9.04 -13.39
CA ALA A 242 -1.85 9.72 -12.16
C ALA A 242 -0.86 10.86 -11.89
N VAL A 243 -1.37 12.04 -11.47
CA VAL A 243 -0.57 13.24 -11.23
C VAL A 243 -0.88 13.79 -9.85
N PRO A 244 0.14 14.10 -9.00
CA PRO A 244 -0.06 14.69 -7.69
C PRO A 244 -0.80 16.04 -7.77
N ALA A 245 -1.67 16.30 -6.80
CA ALA A 245 -2.53 17.48 -6.78
C ALA A 245 -1.75 18.81 -6.87
N ASN A 246 -0.60 18.90 -6.20
CA ASN A 246 0.26 20.10 -6.19
C ASN A 246 0.96 20.39 -7.54
N ARG A 247 0.77 19.53 -8.54
CA ARG A 247 1.33 19.68 -9.91
C ARG A 247 0.26 19.99 -10.95
N LEU A 248 -0.98 20.13 -10.52
CA LEU A 248 -2.12 20.47 -11.37
C LEU A 248 -2.67 21.84 -11.03
N PRO A 249 -3.34 22.52 -11.98
CA PRO A 249 -4.08 23.74 -11.65
C PRO A 249 -5.27 23.41 -10.74
N GLU A 250 -5.75 24.41 -10.00
CA GLU A 250 -6.89 24.27 -9.10
C GLU A 250 -8.17 23.84 -9.84
N VAL A 251 -8.38 24.36 -11.04
CA VAL A 251 -9.54 24.06 -11.88
C VAL A 251 -9.12 23.09 -12.98
N LEU A 252 -9.75 21.91 -13.00
CA LEU A 252 -9.54 20.91 -14.01
C LEU A 252 -10.70 20.91 -15.00
N LYS A 253 -10.38 20.88 -16.29
CA LYS A 253 -11.35 20.78 -17.38
C LYS A 253 -11.38 19.35 -17.90
N VAL A 254 -12.56 18.74 -17.99
CA VAL A 254 -12.82 17.45 -18.61
C VAL A 254 -13.50 17.64 -19.97
N THR A 255 -13.05 16.90 -21.00
CA THR A 255 -13.63 16.91 -22.35
C THR A 255 -13.69 15.47 -22.88
N THR A 256 -14.85 15.05 -23.37
CA THR A 256 -15.05 13.71 -23.95
C THR A 256 -15.34 13.82 -25.46
N HIS A 257 -14.66 13.01 -26.25
CA HIS A 257 -14.92 12.81 -27.66
C HIS A 257 -15.28 11.35 -27.94
N VAL A 258 -16.20 11.13 -28.87
CA VAL A 258 -16.49 9.80 -29.43
C VAL A 258 -16.31 9.89 -30.93
N ASN A 259 -15.39 9.10 -31.49
CA ASN A 259 -15.01 9.14 -32.90
C ASN A 259 -14.62 10.55 -33.40
N GLY A 260 -13.94 11.32 -32.51
CA GLY A 260 -13.54 12.69 -32.79
C GLY A 260 -14.65 13.75 -32.64
N GLU A 261 -15.92 13.35 -32.41
CA GLU A 261 -17.03 14.28 -32.14
C GLU A 261 -17.03 14.65 -30.65
N LYS A 262 -16.91 15.94 -30.33
CA LYS A 262 -16.99 16.40 -28.93
C LYS A 262 -18.39 16.17 -28.39
N ARG A 263 -18.47 15.48 -27.25
CA ARG A 263 -19.70 15.10 -26.57
C ARG A 263 -19.89 15.80 -25.23
N GLN A 264 -18.85 15.83 -24.40
CA GLN A 264 -18.92 16.43 -23.06
C GLN A 264 -17.81 17.47 -22.89
N GLU A 265 -18.09 18.53 -22.15
CA GLU A 265 -17.11 19.53 -21.74
C GLU A 265 -17.61 20.26 -20.48
N SER A 266 -16.80 20.26 -19.41
CA SER A 266 -17.09 21.00 -18.17
C SER A 266 -15.81 21.14 -17.33
N THR A 267 -15.96 21.78 -16.17
CA THR A 267 -14.86 21.99 -15.23
C THR A 267 -15.22 21.53 -13.83
N THR A 268 -14.23 21.41 -12.95
CA THR A 268 -14.47 21.09 -11.52
C THR A 268 -15.26 22.18 -10.77
N GLU A 269 -15.38 23.39 -11.32
CA GLU A 269 -16.21 24.46 -10.75
C GLU A 269 -17.72 24.19 -10.91
N ASP A 270 -18.09 23.34 -11.88
CA ASP A 270 -19.49 23.02 -12.20
C ASP A 270 -20.05 21.85 -11.36
N LEU A 271 -19.23 21.27 -10.46
CA LEU A 271 -19.63 20.19 -9.56
C LEU A 271 -20.68 20.67 -8.55
N ILE A 272 -21.79 19.94 -8.42
CA ILE A 272 -22.82 20.19 -7.38
C ILE A 272 -22.21 19.99 -6.00
N PHE A 273 -21.51 18.88 -5.80
CA PHE A 273 -20.78 18.56 -4.58
C PHE A 273 -19.28 18.61 -4.89
N SER A 274 -18.60 19.56 -4.29
CA SER A 274 -17.15 19.73 -4.47
C SER A 274 -16.37 18.51 -3.99
N VAL A 275 -15.13 18.33 -4.45
CA VAL A 275 -14.26 17.24 -3.99
C VAL A 275 -14.13 17.21 -2.47
N PRO A 276 -13.92 18.32 -1.74
CA PRO A 276 -13.94 18.32 -0.28
C PRO A 276 -15.26 17.80 0.32
N THR A 277 -16.40 18.17 -0.27
CA THR A 277 -17.72 17.68 0.17
C THR A 277 -17.83 16.16 -0.01
N LEU A 278 -17.37 15.62 -1.15
CA LEU A 278 -17.38 14.18 -1.41
C LEU A 278 -16.52 13.41 -0.41
N ILE A 279 -15.30 13.87 -0.13
CA ILE A 279 -14.40 13.26 0.85
C ILE A 279 -15.02 13.28 2.24
N SER A 280 -15.60 14.41 2.65
CA SER A 280 -16.25 14.55 3.96
C SER A 280 -17.43 13.58 4.07
N THR A 281 -18.32 13.54 3.06
CA THR A 281 -19.49 12.64 3.06
C THR A 281 -19.07 11.16 3.08
N LEU A 282 -18.12 10.77 2.26
CA LEU A 282 -17.65 9.39 2.17
C LEU A 282 -16.90 8.93 3.42
N SER A 283 -16.29 9.84 4.17
CA SER A 283 -15.57 9.51 5.40
C SER A 283 -16.37 9.67 6.68
N GLU A 284 -17.61 10.16 6.62
CA GLU A 284 -18.44 10.45 7.80
C GLU A 284 -18.64 9.22 8.70
N SER A 285 -18.83 8.04 8.12
CA SER A 285 -19.06 6.78 8.85
C SER A 285 -18.21 5.61 8.35
N GLN A 286 -17.30 5.83 7.43
CA GLN A 286 -16.37 4.82 6.89
C GLN A 286 -14.95 5.40 6.81
N THR A 287 -13.96 4.51 6.83
CA THR A 287 -12.56 4.92 6.72
C THR A 287 -12.15 4.97 5.26
N LEU A 288 -11.71 6.15 4.78
CA LEU A 288 -10.96 6.24 3.54
C LEU A 288 -9.51 5.86 3.77
N ARG A 289 -8.90 5.16 2.81
CA ARG A 289 -7.52 4.67 2.89
C ARG A 289 -6.65 5.30 1.80
N PRO A 290 -5.34 5.44 2.01
CA PRO A 290 -4.42 5.83 0.95
C PRO A 290 -4.59 4.94 -0.27
N GLY A 291 -4.73 5.54 -1.46
CA GLY A 291 -4.98 4.85 -2.72
C GLY A 291 -6.45 4.52 -3.01
N ASP A 292 -7.40 4.86 -2.16
CA ASP A 292 -8.81 4.84 -2.56
C ASP A 292 -9.06 5.90 -3.64
N VAL A 293 -9.94 5.58 -4.61
CA VAL A 293 -10.23 6.44 -5.75
C VAL A 293 -11.71 6.82 -5.73
N ILE A 294 -11.98 8.11 -5.92
CA ILE A 294 -13.32 8.67 -6.03
C ILE A 294 -13.53 9.21 -7.44
N ALA A 295 -14.47 8.63 -8.19
CA ALA A 295 -14.94 9.15 -9.47
C ALA A 295 -15.98 10.24 -9.20
N THR A 296 -15.73 11.47 -9.69
CA THR A 296 -16.41 12.68 -9.20
C THR A 296 -17.76 12.96 -9.85
N GLY A 297 -18.18 12.13 -10.81
CA GLY A 297 -19.36 12.36 -11.62
C GLY A 297 -19.02 12.95 -12.99
N THR A 298 -19.96 12.83 -13.91
CA THR A 298 -19.81 13.19 -15.32
C THR A 298 -20.66 14.43 -15.68
N PRO A 299 -20.19 15.30 -16.61
CA PRO A 299 -21.00 16.39 -17.16
C PRO A 299 -22.05 15.90 -18.18
N ALA A 300 -22.98 16.78 -18.58
CA ALA A 300 -23.95 16.54 -19.62
C ALA A 300 -23.30 16.21 -20.98
N GLY A 301 -24.06 15.57 -21.87
CA GLY A 301 -23.61 15.16 -23.21
C GLY A 301 -23.28 13.67 -23.31
N VAL A 302 -23.74 12.86 -22.37
CA VAL A 302 -23.72 11.40 -22.45
C VAL A 302 -24.64 10.88 -23.56
N GLY A 303 -24.46 9.64 -24.01
CA GLY A 303 -25.16 9.09 -25.16
C GLY A 303 -26.68 9.12 -25.07
N PHE A 304 -27.26 8.83 -23.90
CA PHE A 304 -28.71 8.89 -23.72
C PHE A 304 -29.27 10.32 -23.78
N GLY A 305 -28.49 11.33 -23.47
CA GLY A 305 -28.90 12.75 -23.45
C GLY A 305 -29.01 13.36 -24.86
N LEU A 306 -28.40 12.74 -25.86
CA LEU A 306 -28.46 13.22 -27.24
C LEU A 306 -29.83 12.99 -27.86
N LYS A 307 -30.17 13.76 -28.87
CA LYS A 307 -31.44 13.64 -29.60
C LYS A 307 -31.21 13.44 -31.09
N PRO A 308 -31.42 12.22 -31.64
CA PRO A 308 -31.78 10.99 -30.91
C PRO A 308 -30.63 10.47 -30.03
N PRO A 309 -30.90 9.59 -29.02
CA PRO A 309 -29.85 8.96 -28.22
C PRO A 309 -28.83 8.22 -29.09
N LYS A 310 -27.53 8.31 -28.71
CA LYS A 310 -26.42 7.66 -29.40
C LYS A 310 -25.61 6.86 -28.38
N PHE A 311 -25.82 5.56 -28.34
CA PHE A 311 -25.06 4.63 -27.51
C PHE A 311 -23.80 4.17 -28.22
N LEU A 312 -22.86 3.61 -27.44
CA LEU A 312 -21.61 3.08 -27.96
C LEU A 312 -21.83 1.77 -28.71
N GLU A 313 -21.16 1.64 -29.85
CA GLU A 313 -21.16 0.45 -30.71
C GLU A 313 -19.73 -0.10 -30.88
N ALA A 314 -19.62 -1.35 -31.33
CA ALA A 314 -18.33 -1.95 -31.63
C ALA A 314 -17.58 -1.15 -32.70
N GLY A 315 -16.36 -0.79 -32.42
CA GLY A 315 -15.51 0.03 -33.27
C GLY A 315 -15.40 1.48 -32.84
N ASP A 316 -16.30 1.96 -31.96
CA ASP A 316 -16.24 3.33 -31.46
C ASP A 316 -14.97 3.56 -30.61
N LEU A 317 -14.40 4.75 -30.77
CA LEU A 317 -13.27 5.24 -29.97
C LEU A 317 -13.74 6.32 -29.01
N VAL A 318 -13.59 6.07 -27.71
CA VAL A 318 -13.87 7.06 -26.66
C VAL A 318 -12.55 7.68 -26.21
N GLU A 319 -12.49 9.01 -26.20
CA GLU A 319 -11.32 9.80 -25.79
C GLU A 319 -11.75 10.80 -24.71
N ILE A 320 -11.16 10.69 -23.53
CA ILE A 320 -11.43 11.61 -22.41
C ILE A 320 -10.16 12.33 -22.04
N SER A 321 -10.16 13.65 -22.16
CA SER A 321 -9.03 14.49 -21.85
C SER A 321 -9.31 15.31 -20.58
N VAL A 322 -8.34 15.38 -19.68
CA VAL A 322 -8.41 16.26 -18.50
C VAL A 322 -7.15 17.10 -18.41
N THR A 323 -7.31 18.36 -18.01
CA THR A 323 -6.20 19.31 -17.84
C THR A 323 -5.06 18.68 -17.03
N GLY A 324 -3.87 18.60 -17.63
CA GLY A 324 -2.67 18.09 -16.97
C GLY A 324 -2.58 16.55 -16.81
N LEU A 325 -3.64 15.81 -17.17
CA LEU A 325 -3.70 14.34 -17.04
C LEU A 325 -3.57 13.59 -18.38
N GLY A 326 -3.48 14.32 -19.50
CA GLY A 326 -3.43 13.73 -20.84
C GLY A 326 -4.79 13.28 -21.33
N THR A 327 -4.82 12.19 -22.10
CA THR A 327 -6.04 11.65 -22.72
C THR A 327 -6.13 10.14 -22.51
N LEU A 328 -7.21 9.69 -21.91
CA LEU A 328 -7.59 8.29 -21.79
C LEU A 328 -8.34 7.88 -23.06
N ARG A 329 -7.89 6.81 -23.72
CA ARG A 329 -8.41 6.34 -25.02
C ARG A 329 -8.75 4.87 -24.94
N ASN A 330 -9.97 4.50 -25.29
CA ASN A 330 -10.40 3.11 -25.29
C ASN A 330 -11.34 2.85 -26.48
N LYS A 331 -11.11 1.75 -27.18
CA LYS A 331 -11.96 1.29 -28.25
C LYS A 331 -13.02 0.33 -27.73
N VAL A 332 -14.25 0.44 -28.24
CA VAL A 332 -15.32 -0.50 -27.95
C VAL A 332 -15.20 -1.73 -28.84
N SER A 333 -15.32 -2.93 -28.27
CA SER A 333 -15.11 -4.20 -28.96
C SER A 333 -16.23 -5.20 -28.68
N LYS A 334 -16.44 -6.10 -29.64
CA LYS A 334 -17.25 -7.33 -29.50
C LYS A 334 -16.40 -8.57 -29.20
N ALA A 335 -15.14 -8.39 -28.79
CA ALA A 335 -14.26 -9.52 -28.50
C ALA A 335 -14.93 -10.54 -27.58
N ASP A 336 -14.56 -11.80 -27.69
CA ASP A 336 -15.12 -12.90 -26.91
C ASP A 336 -14.85 -12.66 -25.41
N ALA A 337 -15.85 -12.09 -24.75
CA ALA A 337 -15.80 -11.75 -23.33
C ALA A 337 -15.48 -12.99 -22.47
N ALA A 338 -15.90 -14.18 -22.88
CA ALA A 338 -15.65 -15.41 -22.12
C ALA A 338 -14.16 -15.76 -22.10
N ASN A 339 -13.46 -15.63 -23.22
CA ASN A 339 -12.01 -15.86 -23.28
C ASN A 339 -11.22 -14.77 -22.55
N PHE A 340 -11.63 -13.50 -22.67
CA PHE A 340 -11.02 -12.39 -21.96
C PHE A 340 -11.16 -12.54 -20.44
N VAL A 341 -12.37 -12.84 -19.95
CA VAL A 341 -12.64 -13.04 -18.50
C VAL A 341 -11.89 -14.25 -17.98
N ALA A 342 -11.90 -15.38 -18.69
CA ALA A 342 -11.18 -16.58 -18.30
C ALA A 342 -9.66 -16.32 -18.20
N THR A 343 -9.07 -15.60 -19.16
CA THR A 343 -7.65 -15.24 -19.13
C THR A 343 -7.36 -14.30 -17.96
N ARG A 344 -8.18 -13.30 -17.70
CA ARG A 344 -8.01 -12.35 -16.59
C ARG A 344 -8.17 -13.00 -15.22
N VAL A 345 -9.17 -13.85 -15.05
CA VAL A 345 -9.35 -14.65 -13.81
C VAL A 345 -8.17 -15.58 -13.62
N GLN A 346 -7.67 -16.20 -14.68
CA GLN A 346 -6.49 -17.05 -14.64
C GLN A 346 -5.21 -16.25 -14.33
N GLU A 347 -5.09 -15.03 -14.85
CA GLU A 347 -3.99 -14.13 -14.52
C GLU A 347 -4.06 -13.59 -13.09
N GLN A 348 -5.23 -13.28 -12.60
CA GLN A 348 -5.45 -12.84 -11.21
C GLN A 348 -5.39 -14.00 -10.22
N SER A 349 -5.81 -15.19 -10.61
CA SER A 349 -5.73 -16.40 -9.80
C SER A 349 -4.41 -17.16 -9.95
N SER A 350 -3.55 -16.79 -10.89
CA SER A 350 -2.20 -17.34 -11.08
C SER A 350 -1.17 -16.79 -10.09
N ILE A 351 -1.60 -16.31 -8.91
CA ILE A 351 -0.79 -16.54 -7.71
C ILE A 351 -0.64 -18.06 -7.70
N PRO A 352 0.57 -18.62 -7.93
CA PRO A 352 0.70 -20.05 -7.83
C PRO A 352 0.27 -20.43 -6.42
N ILE A 353 -0.94 -20.93 -6.31
CA ILE A 353 -1.32 -21.78 -5.18
C ILE A 353 -0.50 -23.04 -5.43
N ASN A 354 0.79 -22.91 -5.22
CA ASN A 354 1.57 -24.09 -4.92
C ASN A 354 0.89 -24.64 -3.67
N ASN A 355 0.26 -25.79 -3.82
CA ASN A 355 -0.14 -26.64 -2.72
C ASN A 355 1.13 -26.97 -1.94
N LEU A 356 1.65 -25.99 -1.22
CA LEU A 356 2.64 -26.20 -0.18
C LEU A 356 1.84 -26.88 0.93
N SER A 357 1.78 -28.21 0.82
CA SER A 357 1.39 -29.02 1.96
C SER A 357 2.33 -28.60 3.09
N ILE A 358 1.80 -27.96 4.12
CA ILE A 358 2.53 -27.70 5.36
C ILE A 358 2.71 -29.07 5.99
N THR A 359 3.81 -29.74 5.63
CA THR A 359 4.22 -30.95 6.33
C THR A 359 4.80 -30.51 7.66
N SER A 360 4.53 -31.29 8.71
CA SER A 360 5.07 -31.06 10.05
C SER A 360 6.59 -30.79 9.97
N GLY A 361 7.02 -29.57 10.35
CA GLY A 361 8.41 -29.13 10.29
C GLY A 361 8.87 -28.49 8.97
N GLY A 362 7.98 -28.27 7.97
CA GLY A 362 8.32 -27.63 6.69
C GLY A 362 8.34 -26.11 6.76
N LEU A 363 9.27 -25.49 6.00
CA LEU A 363 9.21 -24.08 5.63
C LEU A 363 8.16 -23.92 4.52
N GLY A 364 7.21 -23.00 4.66
CA GLY A 364 6.21 -22.78 3.63
C GLY A 364 5.47 -21.46 3.76
N LEU A 365 5.15 -20.84 2.63
CA LEU A 365 4.28 -19.66 2.58
C LEU A 365 2.82 -20.08 2.74
N LEU A 366 2.19 -19.64 3.82
CA LEU A 366 0.77 -19.76 4.07
C LEU A 366 0.05 -18.57 3.45
N THR A 367 -1.00 -18.81 2.68
CA THR A 367 -1.85 -17.74 2.14
C THR A 367 -3.03 -17.52 3.07
N LEU A 368 -3.11 -16.37 3.70
CA LEU A 368 -4.22 -15.97 4.56
C LEU A 368 -5.49 -15.70 3.74
N PRO A 369 -6.68 -15.74 4.35
CA PRO A 369 -7.95 -15.33 3.70
C PRO A 369 -7.91 -13.94 3.07
N SER A 370 -7.15 -13.00 3.65
CA SER A 370 -6.88 -11.67 3.10
C SER A 370 -6.05 -11.67 1.80
N GLY A 371 -5.51 -12.82 1.40
CA GLY A 371 -4.61 -12.96 0.25
C GLY A 371 -3.13 -12.70 0.57
N LYS A 372 -2.80 -12.28 1.78
CA LYS A 372 -1.40 -12.13 2.22
C LYS A 372 -0.72 -13.48 2.36
N ARG A 373 0.59 -13.51 2.08
CA ARG A 373 1.39 -14.73 2.21
C ARG A 373 2.41 -14.55 3.32
N LEU A 374 2.34 -15.42 4.32
CA LEU A 374 3.27 -15.41 5.45
C LEU A 374 4.09 -16.69 5.49
N ASP A 375 5.37 -16.56 5.79
CA ASP A 375 6.22 -17.71 6.09
C ASP A 375 5.96 -18.17 7.52
N VAL A 376 5.38 -19.35 7.63
CA VAL A 376 4.89 -19.94 8.89
C VAL A 376 5.58 -21.27 9.14
N LYS A 377 5.99 -21.48 10.38
CA LYS A 377 6.49 -22.76 10.86
C LYS A 377 5.63 -23.24 12.03
N LYS A 378 4.97 -24.38 11.84
CA LYS A 378 4.29 -25.14 12.88
C LYS A 378 5.20 -26.27 13.36
N THR A 379 5.30 -26.49 14.66
CA THR A 379 6.12 -27.55 15.26
C THR A 379 5.41 -28.11 16.50
N GLY A 380 5.50 -29.42 16.72
CA GLY A 380 4.86 -30.13 17.83
C GLY A 380 3.39 -30.46 17.57
N GLU A 381 2.84 -31.34 18.41
CA GLU A 381 1.47 -31.86 18.35
C GLU A 381 0.80 -31.78 19.73
N GLY A 382 1.28 -30.87 20.59
CA GLY A 382 0.72 -30.67 21.92
C GLY A 382 -0.68 -30.07 21.90
N SER A 383 -1.42 -30.24 22.98
CA SER A 383 -2.80 -29.78 23.12
C SER A 383 -2.93 -28.28 23.40
N ARG A 384 -1.85 -27.59 23.76
CA ARG A 384 -1.79 -26.16 23.98
C ARG A 384 -1.15 -25.47 22.77
N LEU A 385 -1.52 -24.22 22.52
CA LEU A 385 -0.95 -23.43 21.42
C LEU A 385 -0.01 -22.35 21.96
N ALA A 386 1.22 -22.28 21.43
CA ALA A 386 2.16 -21.19 21.65
C ALA A 386 2.47 -20.47 20.34
N VAL A 387 2.15 -19.18 20.25
CA VAL A 387 2.41 -18.36 19.06
C VAL A 387 3.51 -17.34 19.37
N PHE A 388 4.53 -17.29 18.52
CA PHE A 388 5.69 -16.43 18.69
C PHE A 388 5.68 -15.30 17.66
N ILE A 389 5.73 -14.05 18.13
CA ILE A 389 5.56 -12.83 17.31
C ILE A 389 6.80 -11.95 17.46
N HIS A 390 7.60 -11.83 16.39
CA HIS A 390 8.83 -11.04 16.39
C HIS A 390 8.57 -9.52 16.36
N GLY A 391 9.62 -8.72 16.58
CA GLY A 391 9.60 -7.26 16.48
C GLY A 391 10.07 -6.73 15.13
N LEU A 392 10.09 -5.41 14.98
CA LEU A 392 10.61 -4.72 13.82
C LEU A 392 12.07 -5.07 13.55
N GLY A 393 12.39 -5.49 12.35
CA GLY A 393 13.74 -5.92 11.96
C GLY A 393 14.11 -7.34 12.42
N GLY A 394 13.17 -8.03 13.09
CA GLY A 394 13.28 -9.44 13.43
C GLY A 394 12.66 -10.35 12.37
N SER A 395 12.69 -11.63 12.65
CA SER A 395 11.97 -12.68 11.94
C SER A 395 11.60 -13.80 12.92
N LYS A 396 10.86 -14.80 12.48
CA LYS A 396 10.54 -15.99 13.32
C LYS A 396 11.79 -16.66 13.92
N THR A 397 12.96 -16.50 13.28
CA THR A 397 14.23 -17.06 13.76
C THR A 397 14.79 -16.34 14.99
N PHE A 398 14.29 -15.13 15.34
CA PHE A 398 14.63 -14.44 16.57
C PHE A 398 14.41 -15.29 17.82
N PHE A 399 13.38 -16.15 17.79
CA PHE A 399 13.05 -17.02 18.90
C PHE A 399 13.82 -18.35 18.91
N SER A 400 14.63 -18.64 17.88
CA SER A 400 15.33 -19.93 17.79
C SER A 400 16.19 -20.27 19.01
N PRO A 401 16.97 -19.33 19.62
CA PRO A 401 17.70 -19.61 20.84
C PRO A 401 16.76 -19.95 22.01
N LEU A 402 15.67 -19.19 22.16
CA LEU A 402 14.71 -19.39 23.25
C LEU A 402 13.98 -20.73 23.14
N LEU A 403 13.59 -21.13 21.94
CA LEU A 403 12.90 -22.40 21.69
C LEU A 403 13.74 -23.62 22.12
N THR A 404 15.08 -23.50 22.16
CA THR A 404 15.96 -24.59 22.64
C THR A 404 16.06 -24.68 24.17
N GLN A 405 15.63 -23.64 24.87
CA GLN A 405 15.68 -23.53 26.34
C GLN A 405 14.34 -23.88 27.03
N LEU A 406 13.28 -24.04 26.23
CA LEU A 406 11.92 -24.26 26.75
C LEU A 406 11.48 -25.72 26.56
N ASP A 407 10.79 -26.27 27.56
CA ASP A 407 10.04 -27.52 27.38
C ASP A 407 8.68 -27.19 26.78
N LEU A 408 8.57 -27.42 25.49
CA LEU A 408 7.35 -27.20 24.69
C LEU A 408 6.66 -28.51 24.29
N SER A 409 6.95 -29.61 24.97
CA SER A 409 6.38 -30.94 24.65
C SER A 409 4.85 -30.98 24.72
N ALA A 410 4.24 -30.17 25.59
CA ALA A 410 2.78 -30.01 25.72
C ALA A 410 2.16 -29.05 24.68
N TYR A 411 2.97 -28.41 23.86
CA TYR A 411 2.54 -27.35 22.95
C TYR A 411 2.65 -27.72 21.49
N THR A 412 1.69 -27.23 20.70
CA THR A 412 1.88 -26.94 19.29
C THR A 412 2.42 -25.52 19.22
N THR A 413 3.56 -25.31 18.56
CA THR A 413 4.20 -23.99 18.44
C THR A 413 4.03 -23.46 17.02
N VAL A 414 3.72 -22.19 16.90
CA VAL A 414 3.65 -21.45 15.64
C VAL A 414 4.59 -20.26 15.71
N THR A 415 5.52 -20.18 14.78
CA THR A 415 6.37 -19.02 14.54
C THR A 415 6.13 -18.52 13.12
N TYR A 416 6.07 -17.24 12.89
CA TYR A 416 5.86 -16.70 11.55
C TYR A 416 6.60 -15.38 11.36
N ASP A 417 6.83 -15.02 10.11
CA ASP A 417 7.39 -13.74 9.74
C ASP A 417 6.25 -12.77 9.39
N PHE A 418 6.28 -11.55 9.92
CA PHE A 418 5.37 -10.49 9.48
C PHE A 418 5.50 -10.24 7.99
N GLU A 419 4.44 -9.76 7.35
CA GLU A 419 4.51 -9.26 5.98
C GLU A 419 5.71 -8.30 5.82
N GLY A 420 6.51 -8.53 4.79
CA GLY A 420 7.71 -7.75 4.50
C GLY A 420 8.91 -8.00 5.40
N HIS A 421 8.86 -9.03 6.27
CA HIS A 421 9.99 -9.41 7.12
C HIS A 421 10.37 -10.87 6.86
N GLY A 422 11.64 -11.19 7.10
CA GLY A 422 12.17 -12.54 6.92
C GLY A 422 11.90 -13.10 5.53
N LEU A 423 11.16 -14.21 5.45
CA LEU A 423 10.76 -14.84 4.18
C LEU A 423 9.32 -14.51 3.76
N SER A 424 8.58 -13.73 4.52
CA SER A 424 7.26 -13.24 4.14
C SER A 424 7.37 -12.09 3.15
N PRO A 425 6.85 -12.21 1.90
CA PRO A 425 6.90 -11.13 0.94
C PRO A 425 6.02 -9.96 1.36
N THR A 426 6.36 -8.75 0.96
CA THR A 426 5.45 -7.61 1.05
C THR A 426 4.56 -7.54 -0.19
N SER A 427 3.29 -7.16 -0.01
CA SER A 427 2.38 -6.91 -1.12
C SER A 427 2.49 -5.44 -1.55
N ALA A 428 2.61 -5.19 -2.86
CA ALA A 428 2.69 -3.83 -3.39
C ALA A 428 1.48 -2.96 -2.99
N SER A 429 0.32 -3.56 -2.81
CA SER A 429 -0.95 -2.88 -2.45
C SER A 429 -1.22 -2.83 -0.93
N SER A 430 -0.36 -3.42 -0.08
CA SER A 430 -0.61 -3.47 1.35
C SER A 430 -0.13 -2.21 2.07
N THR A 431 -0.92 -1.77 3.03
CA THR A 431 -0.50 -0.84 4.08
C THR A 431 -0.41 -1.62 5.38
N ILE A 432 0.79 -1.70 5.96
CA ILE A 432 1.02 -2.42 7.20
C ILE A 432 0.79 -1.46 8.38
N THR A 433 -0.07 -1.87 9.32
CA THR A 433 -0.34 -1.18 10.59
C THR A 433 -0.36 -2.19 11.72
N ILE A 434 -0.25 -1.75 12.98
CA ILE A 434 -0.42 -2.68 14.11
C ILE A 434 -1.79 -3.36 14.06
N SER A 435 -2.83 -2.63 13.62
CA SER A 435 -4.16 -3.20 13.41
C SER A 435 -4.17 -4.32 12.38
N SER A 436 -3.57 -4.09 11.19
CA SER A 436 -3.55 -5.11 10.14
C SER A 436 -2.71 -6.33 10.52
N LEU A 437 -1.64 -6.15 11.31
CA LEU A 437 -0.85 -7.26 11.84
C LEU A 437 -1.61 -8.08 12.90
N ALA A 438 -2.48 -7.44 13.69
CA ALA A 438 -3.37 -8.15 14.60
C ALA A 438 -4.48 -8.93 13.86
N ASP A 439 -4.95 -8.40 12.74
CA ASP A 439 -5.89 -9.09 11.85
C ASP A 439 -5.21 -10.30 11.17
N ASP A 440 -3.96 -10.15 10.71
CA ASP A 440 -3.14 -11.25 10.18
C ASP A 440 -2.94 -12.36 11.22
N LEU A 441 -2.69 -12.02 12.48
CA LEU A 441 -2.58 -12.99 13.59
C LEU A 441 -3.90 -13.73 13.81
N TYR A 442 -5.05 -13.04 13.72
CA TYR A 442 -6.35 -13.67 13.83
C TYR A 442 -6.58 -14.67 12.71
N GLU A 443 -6.35 -14.25 11.46
CA GLU A 443 -6.49 -15.13 10.29
C GLU A 443 -5.54 -16.34 10.37
N LEU A 444 -4.31 -16.14 10.87
CA LEU A 444 -3.34 -17.21 11.08
C LEU A 444 -3.82 -18.24 12.10
N ILE A 445 -4.30 -17.79 13.27
CA ILE A 445 -4.76 -18.69 14.34
C ILE A 445 -6.03 -19.46 13.90
N GLN A 446 -6.89 -18.85 13.11
CA GLN A 446 -8.13 -19.46 12.60
C GLN A 446 -7.94 -20.24 11.30
N HIS A 447 -6.71 -20.32 10.77
CA HIS A 447 -6.49 -20.91 9.45
C HIS A 447 -6.68 -22.42 9.44
N ASP A 448 -7.65 -22.92 8.65
CA ASP A 448 -8.06 -24.33 8.61
C ASP A 448 -6.91 -25.31 8.35
N SER A 449 -5.94 -24.95 7.49
CA SER A 449 -4.83 -25.82 7.15
C SER A 449 -3.85 -26.06 8.31
N LEU A 450 -3.84 -25.16 9.32
CA LEU A 450 -2.97 -25.30 10.48
C LEU A 450 -3.59 -26.21 11.56
N GLN A 451 -4.90 -26.37 11.58
CA GLN A 451 -5.63 -27.22 12.55
C GLN A 451 -5.18 -26.97 13.98
N LEU A 452 -5.18 -25.70 14.41
CA LEU A 452 -4.69 -25.27 15.71
C LEU A 452 -5.77 -25.47 16.78
N ASN A 453 -5.36 -25.99 17.94
CA ASN A 453 -6.23 -26.01 19.12
C ASN A 453 -6.13 -24.66 19.86
N THR A 454 -7.21 -23.91 19.87
CA THR A 454 -7.31 -22.57 20.46
C THR A 454 -7.88 -22.56 21.89
N SER A 455 -8.06 -23.71 22.53
CA SER A 455 -8.62 -23.80 23.88
C SER A 455 -7.71 -23.21 24.96
N GLU A 456 -6.39 -23.24 24.74
CA GLU A 456 -5.39 -22.59 25.61
C GLU A 456 -4.27 -22.01 24.73
N VAL A 457 -4.28 -20.68 24.52
CA VAL A 457 -3.34 -19.96 23.66
C VAL A 457 -2.42 -19.10 24.51
N THR A 458 -1.12 -19.30 24.35
CA THR A 458 -0.06 -18.46 24.90
C THR A 458 0.60 -17.69 23.75
N ILE A 459 0.65 -16.37 23.82
CA ILE A 459 1.32 -15.51 22.83
C ILE A 459 2.62 -14.99 23.44
N ILE A 460 3.73 -15.25 22.75
CA ILE A 460 5.06 -14.79 23.12
C ILE A 460 5.48 -13.75 22.08
N ALA A 461 5.59 -12.52 22.49
CA ALA A 461 5.81 -11.40 21.58
C ALA A 461 7.04 -10.57 21.96
N HIS A 462 7.71 -10.00 20.96
CA HIS A 462 8.85 -9.12 21.15
C HIS A 462 8.61 -7.74 20.50
N SER A 463 8.93 -6.67 21.22
CA SER A 463 8.94 -5.30 20.67
C SER A 463 7.62 -4.93 19.97
N MET A 464 7.65 -4.54 18.71
CA MET A 464 6.44 -4.24 17.91
C MET A 464 5.43 -5.39 17.96
N GLY A 465 5.89 -6.63 18.03
CA GLY A 465 5.01 -7.79 18.20
C GLY A 465 4.20 -7.75 19.51
N CYS A 466 4.70 -7.08 20.56
CA CYS A 466 3.93 -6.89 21.80
C CYS A 466 2.69 -6.02 21.57
N LEU A 467 2.82 -4.95 20.78
CA LEU A 467 1.67 -4.11 20.41
C LEU A 467 0.60 -4.89 19.62
N VAL A 468 1.06 -5.80 18.73
CA VAL A 468 0.16 -6.71 18.01
C VAL A 468 -0.55 -7.66 18.97
N ALA A 469 0.19 -8.26 19.90
CA ALA A 469 -0.37 -9.18 20.90
C ALA A 469 -1.34 -8.49 21.87
N GLU A 470 -1.02 -7.30 22.32
CA GLU A 470 -1.86 -6.49 23.21
C GLU A 470 -3.16 -6.08 22.51
N LEU A 471 -3.08 -5.60 21.27
CA LEU A 471 -4.26 -5.25 20.48
C LEU A 471 -5.12 -6.48 20.16
N PHE A 472 -4.48 -7.60 19.80
CA PHE A 472 -5.16 -8.87 19.57
C PHE A 472 -5.90 -9.35 20.81
N ALA A 473 -5.26 -9.34 21.98
CA ALA A 473 -5.88 -9.73 23.25
C ALA A 473 -7.05 -8.81 23.65
N SER A 474 -6.96 -7.52 23.33
CA SER A 474 -8.05 -6.57 23.53
C SER A 474 -9.26 -6.87 22.63
N ARG A 475 -9.01 -7.28 21.38
CA ARG A 475 -10.09 -7.60 20.39
C ARG A 475 -10.67 -8.99 20.57
N TYR A 476 -9.82 -9.96 20.94
CA TYR A 476 -10.15 -11.39 20.99
C TYR A 476 -9.77 -12.00 22.36
N PRO A 477 -10.39 -11.57 23.47
CA PRO A 477 -10.00 -11.99 24.82
C PRO A 477 -10.09 -13.50 25.03
N ASN A 478 -10.96 -14.20 24.28
CA ASN A 478 -11.11 -15.66 24.33
C ASN A 478 -10.01 -16.44 23.57
N LEU A 479 -9.16 -15.73 22.82
CA LEU A 479 -8.07 -16.31 22.02
C LEU A 479 -6.68 -15.88 22.52
N ALA A 480 -6.58 -15.19 23.66
CA ALA A 480 -5.32 -14.74 24.24
C ALA A 480 -5.35 -14.98 25.75
N HIS A 481 -5.10 -16.23 26.15
CA HIS A 481 -5.18 -16.63 27.57
C HIS A 481 -3.97 -16.16 28.37
N LYS A 482 -2.78 -16.26 27.76
CA LYS A 482 -1.51 -15.84 28.37
C LYS A 482 -0.71 -14.98 27.39
N LEU A 483 -0.09 -13.92 27.90
CA LEU A 483 0.80 -13.04 27.13
C LEU A 483 2.18 -13.01 27.80
N ILE A 484 3.21 -13.20 26.98
CA ILE A 484 4.61 -13.01 27.36
C ILE A 484 5.15 -11.88 26.46
N LEU A 485 5.42 -10.74 27.07
CA LEU A 485 5.79 -9.50 26.38
C LEU A 485 7.26 -9.18 26.65
N LEU A 486 8.10 -9.35 25.62
CA LEU A 486 9.54 -9.07 25.67
C LEU A 486 9.81 -7.65 25.14
N GLY A 487 10.12 -6.72 26.01
CA GLY A 487 10.36 -5.31 25.67
C GLY A 487 9.18 -4.63 24.97
N PRO A 488 7.99 -4.58 25.59
CA PRO A 488 6.82 -3.93 24.99
C PRO A 488 7.06 -2.42 24.83
N PRO A 489 6.85 -1.84 23.63
CA PRO A 489 6.94 -0.40 23.42
C PRO A 489 5.80 0.35 24.10
N PRO A 490 5.96 1.67 24.37
CA PRO A 490 4.87 2.50 24.88
C PRO A 490 3.63 2.48 23.96
N CYS A 491 2.44 2.37 24.55
CA CYS A 491 1.17 2.43 23.87
C CYS A 491 0.23 3.41 24.60
N PRO A 492 -0.28 4.46 23.93
CA PRO A 492 0.04 4.86 22.55
C PRO A 492 1.52 5.27 22.40
N LEU A 493 2.04 5.14 21.17
CA LEU A 493 3.44 5.50 20.89
C LEU A 493 3.63 7.02 21.04
N PRO A 494 4.61 7.49 21.85
CA PRO A 494 4.89 8.92 22.00
C PRO A 494 5.28 9.59 20.68
N GLN A 495 5.04 10.90 20.56
CA GLN A 495 5.37 11.68 19.36
C GLN A 495 6.81 11.48 18.89
N ALA A 496 7.79 11.51 19.80
CA ALA A 496 9.19 11.27 19.45
C ALA A 496 9.43 9.88 18.82
N GLY A 497 8.72 8.84 19.30
CA GLY A 497 8.79 7.49 18.74
C GLY A 497 8.16 7.41 17.36
N TYR A 498 7.04 8.11 17.15
CA TYR A 498 6.40 8.28 15.84
C TYR A 498 7.37 8.93 14.84
N ASP A 499 7.91 10.12 15.18
CA ASP A 499 8.81 10.87 14.30
C ASP A 499 10.07 10.06 13.96
N ALA A 500 10.64 9.37 14.95
CA ALA A 500 11.80 8.51 14.75
C ALA A 500 11.49 7.33 13.80
N SER A 501 10.31 6.73 13.89
CA SER A 501 9.87 5.63 13.04
C SER A 501 9.66 6.09 11.60
N ILE A 502 8.99 7.21 11.38
CA ILE A 502 8.79 7.80 10.05
C ILE A 502 10.14 8.19 9.42
N LYS A 503 11.02 8.85 10.18
CA LYS A 503 12.38 9.19 9.72
C LYS A 503 13.17 7.95 9.33
N ARG A 504 13.09 6.88 10.12
CA ARG A 504 13.77 5.61 9.84
C ARG A 504 13.25 4.96 8.55
N ALA A 505 11.93 4.95 8.33
CA ALA A 505 11.34 4.47 7.09
C ALA A 505 11.89 5.24 5.87
N ALA A 506 11.95 6.57 5.96
CA ALA A 506 12.51 7.42 4.91
C ALA A 506 14.01 7.12 4.67
N THR A 507 14.79 7.00 5.74
CA THR A 507 16.23 6.68 5.64
C THR A 507 16.47 5.32 4.97
N VAL A 508 15.68 4.30 5.32
CA VAL A 508 15.83 2.96 4.72
C VAL A 508 15.48 2.97 3.24
N ARG A 509 14.44 3.69 2.84
CA ARG A 509 14.08 3.86 1.42
C ARG A 509 15.16 4.61 0.64
N ALA A 510 15.78 5.62 1.25
CA ALA A 510 16.82 6.44 0.62
C ALA A 510 18.19 5.74 0.56
N GLU A 511 18.57 5.01 1.60
CA GLU A 511 19.95 4.60 1.85
C GLU A 511 20.12 3.08 2.04
N GLY A 512 19.01 2.33 2.07
CA GLY A 512 18.98 0.90 2.32
C GLY A 512 19.27 0.53 3.77
N MET A 513 19.30 -0.78 4.06
CA MET A 513 19.44 -1.30 5.43
C MET A 513 20.83 -1.04 6.06
N ARG A 514 21.87 -0.91 5.27
CA ARG A 514 23.26 -0.77 5.79
C ARG A 514 23.43 0.42 6.73
N ASN A 515 22.86 1.57 6.35
CA ASN A 515 23.05 2.81 7.12
C ASN A 515 22.24 2.84 8.42
N VAL A 516 21.11 2.12 8.48
CA VAL A 516 20.32 2.03 9.70
C VAL A 516 20.80 0.91 10.63
N THR A 517 21.40 -0.16 10.10
CA THR A 517 21.78 -1.33 10.88
C THR A 517 22.72 -0.99 12.02
N VAL A 518 23.80 -0.26 11.76
CA VAL A 518 24.78 0.10 12.78
C VAL A 518 24.16 0.96 13.87
N ALA A 519 23.40 1.99 13.47
CA ALA A 519 22.75 2.89 14.44
C ALA A 519 21.72 2.16 15.30
N VAL A 520 20.90 1.30 14.67
CA VAL A 520 19.86 0.54 15.38
C VAL A 520 20.46 -0.52 16.31
N SER A 521 21.43 -1.31 15.82
CA SER A 521 22.05 -2.35 16.66
C SER A 521 22.77 -1.75 17.88
N THR A 522 23.49 -0.64 17.72
CA THR A 522 24.17 0.05 18.82
C THR A 522 23.18 0.66 19.81
N ALA A 523 22.11 1.28 19.33
CA ALA A 523 21.11 1.91 20.20
C ALA A 523 20.24 0.90 20.98
N ALA A 524 20.04 -0.29 20.40
CA ALA A 524 19.09 -1.29 20.88
C ALA A 524 19.75 -2.46 21.66
N THR A 525 21.07 -2.48 21.82
CA THR A 525 21.76 -3.50 22.63
C THR A 525 22.43 -2.87 23.85
N SER A 526 22.64 -3.67 24.91
CA SER A 526 23.33 -3.26 26.11
C SER A 526 24.82 -3.00 25.87
N ALA A 527 25.47 -2.23 26.73
CA ALA A 527 26.93 -2.02 26.70
C ALA A 527 27.68 -3.36 26.76
N LYS A 528 27.28 -4.22 27.67
CA LYS A 528 27.86 -5.56 27.81
C LYS A 528 27.74 -6.42 26.55
N THR A 529 26.62 -6.33 25.84
CA THR A 529 26.43 -7.06 24.59
C THR A 529 27.39 -6.56 23.51
N GLN A 530 27.61 -5.26 23.42
CA GLN A 530 28.53 -4.66 22.45
C GLN A 530 30.00 -5.01 22.72
N GLU A 531 30.39 -5.09 23.99
CA GLU A 531 31.79 -5.28 24.40
C GLU A 531 32.15 -6.77 24.59
N GLU A 532 31.26 -7.57 25.17
CA GLU A 532 31.56 -8.92 25.64
C GLU A 532 30.79 -10.04 24.90
N ARG A 533 29.72 -9.71 24.14
CA ARG A 533 28.86 -10.71 23.46
C ARG A 533 28.83 -10.51 21.93
N PRO A 534 29.97 -10.67 21.23
CA PRO A 534 30.04 -10.34 19.80
C PRO A 534 29.10 -11.20 18.93
N VAL A 535 28.81 -12.44 19.33
CA VAL A 535 27.87 -13.31 18.60
C VAL A 535 26.44 -12.72 18.67
N ALA A 536 26.01 -12.28 19.85
CA ALA A 536 24.70 -11.64 20.05
C ALA A 536 24.59 -10.33 19.27
N PHE A 537 25.61 -9.47 19.38
CA PHE A 537 25.65 -8.21 18.66
C PHE A 537 25.60 -8.39 17.13
N ASN A 538 26.42 -9.32 16.60
CA ASN A 538 26.40 -9.67 15.18
C ASN A 538 25.07 -10.30 14.73
N ALA A 539 24.42 -11.13 15.58
CA ALA A 539 23.10 -11.67 15.27
C ALA A 539 22.05 -10.56 15.08
N VAL A 540 22.08 -9.52 15.91
CA VAL A 540 21.23 -8.33 15.75
C VAL A 540 21.53 -7.63 14.40
N GLN A 541 22.81 -7.40 14.09
CA GLN A 541 23.17 -6.76 12.82
C GLN A 541 22.73 -7.59 11.61
N MET A 542 22.94 -8.90 11.64
CA MET A 542 22.53 -9.80 10.55
C MET A 542 21.00 -9.89 10.42
N SER A 543 20.27 -9.88 11.53
CA SER A 543 18.80 -9.83 11.50
C SER A 543 18.30 -8.58 10.78
N LEU A 544 18.90 -7.42 11.04
CA LEU A 544 18.56 -6.16 10.39
C LEU A 544 18.97 -6.15 8.90
N LEU A 545 20.19 -6.58 8.59
CA LEU A 545 20.70 -6.60 7.21
C LEU A 545 19.94 -7.57 6.29
N ALA A 546 19.33 -8.61 6.86
CA ALA A 546 18.55 -9.60 6.11
C ALA A 546 17.13 -9.11 5.73
N GLN A 547 16.71 -7.94 6.20
CA GLN A 547 15.38 -7.41 5.89
C GLN A 547 15.31 -6.85 4.47
N ASP A 548 14.16 -7.03 3.82
CA ASP A 548 13.81 -6.25 2.64
C ASP A 548 13.66 -4.78 3.02
N PRO A 549 14.31 -3.84 2.32
CA PRO A 549 14.27 -2.42 2.68
C PRO A 549 12.85 -1.84 2.71
N GLU A 550 12.01 -2.18 1.74
CA GLU A 550 10.62 -1.68 1.71
C GLU A 550 9.77 -2.35 2.78
N GLY A 551 9.94 -3.66 2.99
CA GLY A 551 9.28 -4.39 4.06
C GLY A 551 9.61 -3.80 5.44
N TYR A 552 10.89 -3.51 5.70
CA TYR A 552 11.31 -2.86 6.94
C TYR A 552 10.77 -1.43 7.07
N ALA A 553 10.78 -0.65 5.97
CA ALA A 553 10.21 0.70 5.97
C ALA A 553 8.71 0.69 6.28
N LYS A 554 7.95 -0.24 5.68
CA LYS A 554 6.54 -0.47 6.03
C LYS A 554 6.36 -0.91 7.48
N GLY A 555 7.24 -1.74 8.02
CA GLY A 555 7.27 -2.08 9.43
C GLY A 555 7.50 -0.87 10.34
N CYS A 556 8.35 0.08 9.92
CA CYS A 556 8.52 1.36 10.63
C CYS A 556 7.22 2.19 10.63
N THR A 557 6.51 2.26 9.49
CA THR A 557 5.21 2.96 9.42
C THR A 557 4.13 2.24 10.23
N ALA A 558 4.19 0.91 10.26
CA ALA A 558 3.32 0.11 11.13
C ALA A 558 3.55 0.44 12.62
N LEU A 559 4.81 0.51 13.06
CA LEU A 559 5.13 0.94 14.43
C LEU A 559 4.64 2.36 14.71
N ALA A 560 4.79 3.29 13.75
CA ALA A 560 4.29 4.65 13.88
C ALA A 560 2.76 4.69 14.06
N SER A 561 2.00 3.79 13.43
CA SER A 561 0.53 3.72 13.59
C SER A 561 0.09 3.45 15.04
N ALA A 562 0.98 2.95 15.89
CA ALA A 562 0.70 2.75 17.33
C ALA A 562 0.45 4.05 18.10
N LYS A 563 0.74 5.22 17.51
CA LYS A 563 0.37 6.53 18.07
C LYS A 563 -1.15 6.69 18.23
N GLU A 564 -1.90 6.08 17.31
CA GLU A 564 -3.37 6.14 17.27
C GLU A 564 -4.03 5.01 18.07
N LEU A 565 -3.23 4.08 18.65
CA LEU A 565 -3.79 2.97 19.42
C LEU A 565 -4.29 3.43 20.77
N ASN A 566 -5.47 2.92 21.13
CA ASN A 566 -6.03 3.10 22.46
C ASN A 566 -6.43 1.71 23.01
N ILE A 567 -5.52 1.11 23.81
CA ILE A 567 -5.73 -0.19 24.46
C ILE A 567 -6.12 0.04 25.92
N GLU A 568 -7.28 -0.47 26.32
CA GLU A 568 -7.72 -0.44 27.70
C GLU A 568 -7.08 -1.58 28.50
N PHE A 569 -5.83 -1.42 28.90
CA PHE A 569 -5.01 -2.46 29.56
C PHE A 569 -5.68 -3.07 30.80
N ALA A 570 -6.41 -2.28 31.59
CA ALA A 570 -7.14 -2.76 32.75
C ALA A 570 -8.26 -3.77 32.42
N LYS A 571 -8.71 -3.84 31.16
CA LYS A 571 -9.74 -4.78 30.69
C LYS A 571 -9.16 -6.06 30.09
N LEU A 572 -7.85 -6.17 29.90
CA LEU A 572 -7.23 -7.38 29.40
C LEU A 572 -7.42 -8.53 30.42
N GLN A 573 -7.90 -9.65 29.92
CA GLN A 573 -8.21 -10.82 30.76
C GLN A 573 -7.04 -11.80 30.87
N SER A 574 -6.08 -11.69 29.98
CA SER A 574 -4.90 -12.54 29.89
C SER A 574 -4.06 -12.46 31.16
N GLU A 575 -3.43 -13.57 31.54
CA GLU A 575 -2.29 -13.55 32.45
C GLU A 575 -1.06 -13.04 31.70
N VAL A 576 -0.33 -12.07 32.27
CA VAL A 576 0.74 -11.37 31.53
C VAL A 576 2.08 -11.46 32.27
N VAL A 577 3.13 -11.83 31.53
CA VAL A 577 4.52 -11.66 31.99
C VAL A 577 5.17 -10.61 31.09
N ILE A 578 5.70 -9.57 31.71
CA ILE A 578 6.49 -8.54 31.05
C ILE A 578 7.96 -8.82 31.37
N VAL A 579 8.79 -8.91 30.34
CA VAL A 579 10.25 -9.04 30.47
C VAL A 579 10.88 -7.78 29.89
N ALA A 580 11.59 -7.03 30.71
CA ALA A 580 12.25 -5.79 30.35
C ALA A 580 13.78 -5.92 30.48
N GLY A 581 14.52 -5.38 29.54
CA GLY A 581 15.97 -5.18 29.71
C GLY A 581 16.25 -3.94 30.54
N GLU A 582 17.20 -4.02 31.47
CA GLU A 582 17.58 -2.87 32.31
C GLU A 582 18.13 -1.71 31.49
N GLU A 583 18.87 -2.00 30.40
CA GLU A 583 19.46 -1.04 29.47
C GLU A 583 18.62 -0.81 28.21
N ASP A 584 17.38 -1.29 28.15
CA ASP A 584 16.52 -1.12 26.97
C ASP A 584 16.10 0.35 26.79
N LYS A 585 16.66 0.99 25.76
CA LYS A 585 16.37 2.38 25.38
C LYS A 585 15.21 2.50 24.39
N VAL A 586 14.81 1.39 23.76
CA VAL A 586 13.70 1.33 22.79
C VAL A 586 12.37 1.18 23.52
N SER A 587 12.33 0.27 24.50
CA SER A 587 11.19 0.02 25.38
C SER A 587 11.63 0.20 26.84
N PRO A 588 11.69 1.45 27.34
CA PRO A 588 12.30 1.73 28.63
C PRO A 588 11.63 0.98 29.80
N LYS A 589 12.43 0.50 30.74
CA LYS A 589 11.97 -0.16 31.97
C LYS A 589 10.84 0.61 32.69
N ALA A 590 10.93 1.93 32.75
CA ALA A 590 9.90 2.78 33.33
C ALA A 590 8.52 2.62 32.65
N TRP A 591 8.49 2.32 31.37
CA TRP A 591 7.23 1.98 30.68
C TRP A 591 6.74 0.59 31.10
N ALA A 592 7.63 -0.40 31.15
CA ALA A 592 7.29 -1.76 31.59
C ALA A 592 6.70 -1.77 33.02
N GLU A 593 7.27 -0.99 33.93
CA GLU A 593 6.75 -0.76 35.30
C GLU A 593 5.36 -0.13 35.28
N LYS A 594 5.16 0.89 34.42
CA LYS A 594 3.84 1.53 34.24
C LYS A 594 2.82 0.55 33.66
N LEU A 595 3.17 -0.20 32.63
CA LEU A 595 2.30 -1.21 32.01
C LEU A 595 1.90 -2.28 33.01
N ASN A 596 2.85 -2.79 33.82
CA ASN A 596 2.58 -3.76 34.87
C ASN A 596 1.57 -3.22 35.88
N GLY A 597 1.63 -1.93 36.23
CA GLY A 597 0.66 -1.28 37.12
C GLY A 597 -0.74 -1.06 36.51
N MET A 598 -0.86 -1.08 35.17
CA MET A 598 -2.15 -0.95 34.45
C MET A 598 -2.87 -2.29 34.27
N LEU A 599 -2.15 -3.40 34.30
CA LEU A 599 -2.67 -4.75 34.09
C LEU A 599 -3.15 -5.36 35.41
N THR A 600 -4.24 -6.12 35.38
CA THR A 600 -4.84 -6.72 36.58
C THR A 600 -4.18 -8.03 37.02
N LYS A 601 -3.57 -8.75 36.06
CA LYS A 601 -2.96 -10.07 36.28
C LYS A 601 -1.60 -10.10 35.60
N SER A 602 -0.63 -9.37 36.15
CA SER A 602 0.70 -9.31 35.52
C SER A 602 1.83 -9.39 36.55
N ARG A 603 3.00 -9.78 36.05
CA ARG A 603 4.27 -9.64 36.74
C ARG A 603 5.34 -9.10 35.81
N LEU A 604 6.29 -8.38 36.37
CA LEU A 604 7.43 -7.80 35.64
C LEU A 604 8.72 -8.50 36.07
N GLU A 605 9.49 -8.92 35.11
CA GLU A 605 10.85 -9.42 35.26
C GLU A 605 11.82 -8.48 34.55
N VAL A 606 12.87 -8.07 35.25
CA VAL A 606 13.89 -7.16 34.70
C VAL A 606 15.20 -7.90 34.56
N LEU A 607 15.75 -7.95 33.37
CA LEU A 607 17.02 -8.61 33.08
C LEU A 607 18.17 -7.60 33.18
N PRO A 608 19.14 -7.82 34.04
CA PRO A 608 20.32 -6.94 34.16
C PRO A 608 21.22 -7.05 32.94
N ASP A 609 21.92 -5.97 32.60
CA ASP A 609 22.87 -5.93 31.46
C ASP A 609 22.26 -6.38 30.10
N VAL A 610 20.94 -6.16 29.89
CA VAL A 610 20.20 -6.51 28.69
C VAL A 610 19.57 -5.27 28.08
N GLY A 611 19.72 -5.11 26.77
CA GLY A 611 19.05 -4.08 25.98
C GLY A 611 17.71 -4.57 25.44
N HIS A 612 17.44 -4.31 24.15
CA HIS A 612 16.15 -4.57 23.53
C HIS A 612 16.03 -5.96 22.87
N TRP A 613 17.16 -6.60 22.50
CA TRP A 613 17.16 -7.88 21.76
C TRP A 613 17.27 -9.08 22.72
N HIS A 614 16.32 -9.21 23.62
CA HIS A 614 16.31 -10.12 24.78
C HIS A 614 16.77 -11.55 24.46
N CYS A 615 16.20 -12.20 23.42
CA CYS A 615 16.54 -13.59 23.06
C CYS A 615 17.96 -13.77 22.50
N PHE A 616 18.61 -12.70 22.06
CA PHE A 616 20.00 -12.72 21.62
C PHE A 616 20.95 -12.31 22.74
N GLU A 617 20.54 -11.36 23.58
CA GLU A 617 21.39 -10.81 24.65
C GLU A 617 21.45 -11.69 25.90
N ASP A 618 20.33 -12.26 26.33
CA ASP A 618 20.25 -13.14 27.50
C ASP A 618 19.11 -14.16 27.36
N VAL A 619 19.32 -15.18 26.57
CA VAL A 619 18.32 -16.23 26.32
C VAL A 619 17.98 -17.02 27.59
N GLU A 620 18.97 -17.26 28.47
CA GLU A 620 18.78 -18.02 29.71
C GLU A 620 17.95 -17.23 30.71
N GLY A 621 18.21 -15.93 30.84
CA GLY A 621 17.42 -15.01 31.67
C GLY A 621 15.97 -14.93 31.18
N VAL A 622 15.76 -14.81 29.85
CA VAL A 622 14.40 -14.84 29.29
C VAL A 622 13.71 -16.17 29.60
N ALA A 623 14.37 -17.31 29.35
CA ALA A 623 13.78 -18.62 29.60
C ALA A 623 13.42 -18.81 31.10
N ALA A 624 14.27 -18.35 32.00
CA ALA A 624 14.00 -18.39 33.44
C ALA A 624 12.78 -17.51 33.82
N ALA A 625 12.72 -16.29 33.25
CA ALA A 625 11.64 -15.34 33.53
C ALA A 625 10.25 -15.85 33.10
N ILE A 626 10.17 -16.64 32.02
CA ILE A 626 8.89 -17.07 31.42
C ILE A 626 8.49 -18.51 31.77
N ARG A 627 9.39 -19.30 32.36
CA ARG A 627 9.18 -20.76 32.59
C ARG A 627 7.90 -21.07 33.34
N GLY A 628 7.48 -20.22 34.26
CA GLY A 628 6.25 -20.40 35.05
C GLY A 628 4.95 -20.11 34.30
N MET A 629 5.04 -19.64 33.04
CA MET A 629 3.87 -19.31 32.19
C MET A 629 3.58 -20.40 31.15
N LEU A 630 4.54 -21.24 30.82
CA LEU A 630 4.46 -22.33 29.85
C LEU A 630 4.18 -23.66 30.51
#